data_00c1caf592605e28f0e8ef72f47c3821
#
_entry.id   00c1caf592605e28f0e8ef72f47c3821
#
_cell.length_a   1.000
_cell.length_b   1.000
_cell.length_c   1.000
_cell.angle_alpha   90.00
_cell.angle_beta   90.00
_cell.angle_gamma   90.00
#
_symmetry.space_group_name_H-M   'P 1'
#
loop_
_entity.id
_entity.type
_entity.pdbx_description
1 polymer ?
#
loop_
_entity_poly.entity_id
_entity_poly.type
_entity_poly.pdbx_seq_one_letter_code
_entity_poly.pdbx_strand_id
1 'polypeptide(L)'
;MAKHRAGDRRIISISIPEDLAVRLDKKVGRGRSNGRSATITRLIESGLSGSVPKPATVPALPIENLDNDGYRDEIDSIGVVKVPKNAYFGAQTARSLENFNIGKDTMPRSMIRAFGILKKATAKANVELGNLEADIGSLICAASEEVVSGSLDAHFPLRIWQTGSGTQTNMNANEVISNRSIQIAGGIVGSKEPVHPNDH
;
A
#
# COMPACT_ATOMS: atom_id res chain seq x y z
N MET A 1 -31.19 31.65 2.86
CA MET A 1 -30.02 31.21 3.65
C MET A 1 -29.99 29.69 3.71
N ALA A 2 -29.13 29.07 2.92
CA ALA A 2 -28.99 27.61 2.90
C ALA A 2 -28.15 27.17 4.11
N LYS A 3 -28.75 26.40 5.02
CA LYS A 3 -28.04 25.76 6.13
C LYS A 3 -27.10 24.69 5.58
N HIS A 4 -25.81 24.99 5.51
CA HIS A 4 -24.77 23.97 5.35
C HIS A 4 -24.83 23.05 6.58
N ARG A 5 -25.32 21.84 6.41
CA ARG A 5 -25.05 20.74 7.34
C ARG A 5 -23.60 20.32 7.11
N ALA A 6 -22.69 20.95 7.81
CA ALA A 6 -21.33 20.47 7.97
C ALA A 6 -21.36 19.29 8.96
N GLY A 7 -21.62 18.08 8.45
CA GLY A 7 -21.20 16.89 9.16
C GLY A 7 -19.67 16.79 9.07
N ASP A 8 -19.02 16.14 10.03
CA ASP A 8 -17.56 15.92 10.15
C ASP A 8 -16.93 15.21 8.93
N ARG A 9 -17.04 15.81 7.75
CA ARG A 9 -16.43 15.29 6.52
C ARG A 9 -15.09 15.96 6.31
N ARG A 10 -14.02 15.23 6.51
CA ARG A 10 -12.70 15.66 6.05
C ARG A 10 -12.63 15.45 4.54
N ILE A 11 -12.29 16.49 3.80
CA ILE A 11 -12.07 16.40 2.35
C ILE A 11 -10.67 15.79 2.15
N ILE A 12 -10.63 14.60 1.54
CA ILE A 12 -9.40 13.97 1.09
C ILE A 12 -9.37 14.09 -0.43
N SER A 13 -8.36 14.75 -0.97
CA SER A 13 -8.14 14.83 -2.42
C SER A 13 -7.32 13.62 -2.86
N ILE A 14 -7.88 12.82 -3.76
CA ILE A 14 -7.18 11.68 -4.37
C ILE A 14 -6.99 12.04 -5.85
N SER A 15 -5.74 12.05 -6.31
CA SER A 15 -5.41 12.15 -7.72
C SER A 15 -5.46 10.76 -8.33
N ILE A 16 -6.27 10.59 -9.38
CA ILE A 16 -6.37 9.35 -10.16
C ILE A 16 -5.99 9.64 -11.61
N PRO A 17 -5.34 8.71 -12.33
CA PRO A 17 -5.06 8.84 -13.75
C PRO A 17 -6.32 9.15 -14.56
N GLU A 18 -6.18 9.94 -15.64
CA GLU A 18 -7.32 10.43 -16.43
C GLU A 18 -8.09 9.28 -17.12
N ASP A 19 -7.38 8.28 -17.62
CA ASP A 19 -7.96 7.07 -18.20
C ASP A 19 -8.81 6.29 -17.19
N LEU A 20 -8.34 6.16 -15.95
CA LEU A 20 -9.07 5.55 -14.85
C LEU A 20 -10.30 6.39 -14.47
N ALA A 21 -10.18 7.72 -14.49
CA ALA A 21 -11.29 8.61 -14.22
C ALA A 21 -12.40 8.46 -15.29
N VAL A 22 -12.02 8.37 -16.56
CA VAL A 22 -12.96 8.15 -17.69
C VAL A 22 -13.65 6.79 -17.59
N ARG A 23 -12.93 5.74 -17.19
CA ARG A 23 -13.50 4.39 -17.00
C ARG A 23 -14.46 4.32 -15.82
N LEU A 24 -14.12 4.98 -14.72
CA LEU A 24 -15.02 5.15 -13.56
C LEU A 24 -16.32 5.86 -13.97
N ASP A 25 -16.24 6.93 -14.78
CA ASP A 25 -17.42 7.66 -15.26
C ASP A 25 -18.32 6.81 -16.14
N LYS A 26 -17.75 5.97 -16.98
CA LYS A 26 -18.52 5.04 -17.83
C LYS A 26 -19.27 3.99 -17.01
N LYS A 27 -18.66 3.50 -15.92
CA LYS A 27 -19.23 2.42 -15.08
C LYS A 27 -20.25 2.92 -14.04
N VAL A 28 -20.08 4.15 -13.57
CA VAL A 28 -20.82 4.70 -12.41
C VAL A 28 -21.96 5.65 -12.82
N GLY A 29 -21.95 6.17 -14.03
CA GLY A 29 -22.93 7.15 -14.50
C GLY A 29 -22.77 8.53 -13.83
N ARG A 30 -23.39 9.56 -14.43
CA ARG A 30 -23.37 10.93 -13.93
C ARG A 30 -24.55 11.18 -12.98
N GLY A 31 -24.38 10.94 -11.68
CA GLY A 31 -25.40 11.24 -10.68
C GLY A 31 -24.83 11.43 -9.28
N ARG A 32 -25.46 12.27 -8.44
CA ARG A 32 -24.98 12.55 -7.08
C ARG A 32 -24.92 11.33 -6.15
N SER A 33 -25.77 10.33 -6.38
CA SER A 33 -25.81 9.08 -5.61
C SER A 33 -24.86 7.99 -6.14
N ASN A 34 -24.45 8.09 -7.40
CA ASN A 34 -23.62 7.10 -8.09
C ASN A 34 -22.33 7.69 -8.67
N GLY A 35 -21.92 8.90 -8.26
CA GLY A 35 -20.72 9.57 -8.74
C GLY A 35 -19.43 8.89 -8.26
N ARG A 36 -18.28 9.29 -8.87
CA ARG A 36 -16.93 8.78 -8.52
C ARG A 36 -16.68 8.78 -7.01
N SER A 37 -17.02 9.88 -6.34
CA SER A 37 -16.83 10.00 -4.89
C SER A 37 -17.64 8.97 -4.09
N ALA A 38 -18.89 8.74 -4.47
CA ALA A 38 -19.74 7.74 -3.82
C ALA A 38 -19.20 6.31 -4.05
N THR A 39 -18.71 6.01 -5.24
CA THR A 39 -18.09 4.71 -5.53
C THR A 39 -16.80 4.51 -4.76
N ILE A 40 -15.92 5.52 -4.72
CA ILE A 40 -14.69 5.46 -3.92
C ILE A 40 -15.03 5.28 -2.43
N THR A 41 -16.01 6.03 -1.89
CA THR A 41 -16.47 5.88 -0.50
C THR A 41 -16.96 4.47 -0.24
N ARG A 42 -17.82 3.91 -1.13
CA ARG A 42 -18.33 2.55 -1.00
C ARG A 42 -17.22 1.50 -1.05
N LEU A 43 -16.23 1.67 -1.92
CA LEU A 43 -15.07 0.77 -2.00
C LEU A 43 -14.20 0.84 -0.75
N ILE A 44 -14.00 2.05 -0.21
CA ILE A 44 -13.29 2.24 1.07
C ILE A 44 -14.08 1.57 2.21
N GLU A 45 -15.38 1.80 2.31
CA GLU A 45 -16.26 1.17 3.31
C GLU A 45 -16.29 -0.35 3.18
N SER A 46 -16.38 -0.87 1.94
CA SER A 46 -16.27 -2.31 1.64
C SER A 46 -14.88 -2.85 2.00
N GLY A 47 -13.84 -2.07 1.76
CA GLY A 47 -12.47 -2.38 2.16
C GLY A 47 -12.29 -2.47 3.68
N LEU A 48 -13.03 -1.65 4.42
CA LEU A 48 -13.03 -1.65 5.89
C LEU A 48 -13.86 -2.79 6.50
N SER A 49 -14.95 -3.21 5.83
CA SER A 49 -15.94 -4.17 6.34
C SER A 49 -15.85 -5.57 5.76
N GLY A 50 -15.16 -5.77 4.66
CA GLY A 50 -15.12 -7.05 3.94
C GLY A 50 -14.15 -8.06 4.55
N SER A 51 -14.63 -9.27 4.85
CA SER A 51 -13.77 -10.42 5.08
C SER A 51 -13.15 -10.85 3.75
N VAL A 52 -11.88 -10.53 3.55
CA VAL A 52 -11.07 -11.18 2.51
C VAL A 52 -10.89 -12.64 2.95
N PRO A 53 -11.03 -13.63 2.06
CA PRO A 53 -10.64 -15.00 2.39
C PRO A 53 -9.23 -14.94 2.94
N LYS A 54 -9.02 -15.43 4.18
CA LYS A 54 -7.67 -15.49 4.75
C LYS A 54 -6.86 -16.46 3.89
N PRO A 55 -5.82 -16.02 3.18
CA PRO A 55 -4.86 -16.96 2.62
C PRO A 55 -4.30 -17.80 3.77
N ALA A 56 -3.86 -19.03 3.47
CA ALA A 56 -3.20 -19.87 4.45
C ALA A 56 -2.18 -19.04 5.23
N THR A 57 -2.23 -19.10 6.57
CA THR A 57 -1.44 -18.26 7.46
C THR A 57 0.05 -18.58 7.30
N VAL A 58 0.70 -17.94 6.34
CA VAL A 58 2.15 -17.89 6.28
C VAL A 58 2.60 -16.89 7.33
N PRO A 59 3.37 -17.27 8.36
CA PRO A 59 3.85 -16.33 9.37
C PRO A 59 4.62 -15.18 8.72
N ALA A 60 4.42 -13.95 9.21
CA ALA A 60 5.24 -12.83 8.80
C ALA A 60 6.70 -13.03 9.25
N LEU A 61 7.65 -12.47 8.48
CA LEU A 61 9.06 -12.51 8.85
C LEU A 61 9.26 -11.83 10.21
N PRO A 62 9.92 -12.48 11.17
CA PRO A 62 10.23 -11.84 12.44
C PRO A 62 11.26 -10.73 12.23
N ILE A 63 11.06 -9.59 12.91
CA ILE A 63 11.92 -8.40 12.78
C ILE A 63 13.02 -8.39 13.85
N GLU A 64 12.99 -9.31 14.77
CA GLU A 64 14.04 -9.46 15.76
C GLU A 64 15.38 -9.65 15.04
N ASN A 65 16.22 -8.61 15.11
CA ASN A 65 17.55 -8.55 14.50
C ASN A 65 17.59 -8.37 12.96
N LEU A 66 17.07 -7.26 12.46
CA LEU A 66 17.23 -6.86 11.04
C LEU A 66 18.68 -6.98 10.55
N ASP A 67 19.67 -6.82 11.42
CA ASP A 67 21.09 -6.84 11.08
C ASP A 67 21.76 -8.23 11.19
N ASN A 68 21.12 -9.23 11.78
CA ASN A 68 21.75 -10.53 12.03
C ASN A 68 21.51 -11.59 10.95
N ASP A 69 20.44 -11.47 10.16
CA ASP A 69 20.10 -12.46 9.13
C ASP A 69 20.76 -12.19 7.76
N GLY A 70 21.61 -11.16 7.68
CA GLY A 70 22.28 -10.75 6.46
C GLY A 70 21.39 -9.93 5.54
N TYR A 71 21.89 -9.67 4.33
CA TYR A 71 21.27 -8.80 3.34
C TYR A 71 20.91 -9.61 2.08
N ARG A 72 19.91 -9.14 1.36
CA ARG A 72 19.62 -9.50 -0.02
C ARG A 72 19.93 -8.33 -0.94
N ASP A 73 20.27 -8.62 -2.18
CA ASP A 73 20.45 -7.60 -3.21
C ASP A 73 19.10 -7.33 -3.87
N GLU A 74 18.71 -6.06 -3.93
CA GLU A 74 17.59 -5.60 -4.75
C GLU A 74 18.10 -4.59 -5.79
N ILE A 75 17.44 -4.54 -6.94
CA ILE A 75 17.82 -3.70 -8.07
C ILE A 75 16.69 -2.72 -8.35
N ASP A 76 17.03 -1.44 -8.46
CA ASP A 76 16.15 -0.40 -8.98
C ASP A 76 16.81 0.34 -10.17
N SER A 77 16.20 1.42 -10.63
CA SER A 77 16.74 2.23 -11.76
C SER A 77 18.09 2.89 -11.47
N ILE A 78 18.49 2.99 -10.20
CA ILE A 78 19.76 3.60 -9.76
C ILE A 78 20.86 2.54 -9.67
N GLY A 79 20.51 1.28 -9.42
CA GLY A 79 21.45 0.17 -9.31
C GLY A 79 21.14 -0.78 -8.15
N VAL A 80 22.12 -1.59 -7.77
CA VAL A 80 21.99 -2.56 -6.66
C VAL A 80 22.03 -1.83 -5.32
N VAL A 81 21.16 -2.28 -4.40
CA VAL A 81 21.15 -1.85 -3.00
C VAL A 81 20.95 -3.05 -2.07
N LYS A 82 21.61 -3.00 -0.91
CA LYS A 82 21.47 -4.03 0.13
C LYS A 82 20.26 -3.76 0.98
N VAL A 83 19.38 -4.76 1.11
CA VAL A 83 18.18 -4.72 1.94
C VAL A 83 18.24 -5.87 2.94
N PRO A 84 17.92 -5.67 4.23
CA PRO A 84 17.89 -6.76 5.20
C PRO A 84 16.98 -7.91 4.74
N LYS A 85 17.43 -9.16 4.86
CA LYS A 85 16.69 -10.32 4.33
C LYS A 85 15.30 -10.48 4.94
N ASN A 86 15.14 -10.12 6.21
CA ASN A 86 13.89 -10.21 6.94
C ASN A 86 12.99 -8.96 6.84
N ALA A 87 13.40 -7.94 6.07
CA ALA A 87 12.57 -6.77 5.81
C ALA A 87 11.65 -6.98 4.60
N TYR A 88 10.39 -6.53 4.71
CA TYR A 88 9.50 -6.46 3.54
C TYR A 88 9.65 -5.17 2.76
N PHE A 89 10.26 -4.11 3.33
CA PHE A 89 10.62 -2.97 2.50
C PHE A 89 11.72 -3.35 1.50
N GLY A 90 11.84 -2.58 0.43
CA GLY A 90 12.73 -2.87 -0.68
C GLY A 90 13.75 -1.76 -0.94
N ALA A 91 14.22 -1.70 -2.19
CA ALA A 91 15.30 -0.83 -2.65
C ALA A 91 15.03 0.66 -2.40
N GLN A 92 13.82 1.14 -2.71
CA GLN A 92 13.47 2.56 -2.57
C GLN A 92 13.47 3.01 -1.11
N THR A 93 12.92 2.16 -0.23
CA THR A 93 12.94 2.44 1.21
C THR A 93 14.36 2.40 1.77
N ALA A 94 15.19 1.44 1.37
CA ALA A 94 16.58 1.37 1.80
C ALA A 94 17.35 2.63 1.42
N ARG A 95 17.20 3.11 0.17
CA ARG A 95 17.80 4.39 -0.27
C ARG A 95 17.27 5.58 0.51
N SER A 96 15.98 5.59 0.83
CA SER A 96 15.40 6.66 1.63
C SER A 96 15.98 6.70 3.03
N LEU A 97 16.21 5.56 3.66
CA LEU A 97 16.86 5.47 4.97
C LEU A 97 18.30 6.01 4.94
N GLU A 98 19.04 5.72 3.88
CA GLU A 98 20.40 6.21 3.68
C GLU A 98 20.44 7.72 3.45
N ASN A 99 19.59 8.21 2.54
CA ASN A 99 19.63 9.61 2.10
C ASN A 99 18.92 10.58 3.06
N PHE A 100 17.95 10.12 3.84
CA PHE A 100 17.10 10.94 4.71
C PHE A 100 17.13 10.49 6.16
N ASN A 101 18.28 10.16 6.68
CA ASN A 101 18.47 9.84 8.10
C ASN A 101 18.45 11.11 8.97
N ILE A 102 17.32 11.82 8.97
CA ILE A 102 17.12 13.11 9.62
C ILE A 102 16.11 12.97 10.74
N GLY A 103 16.50 13.33 11.96
CA GLY A 103 15.65 13.20 13.14
C GLY A 103 15.52 11.77 13.63
N LYS A 104 14.59 11.55 14.57
CA LYS A 104 14.35 10.22 15.19
C LYS A 104 12.92 9.72 14.94
N ASP A 105 11.99 10.64 14.67
CA ASP A 105 10.57 10.31 14.54
C ASP A 105 10.31 9.57 13.22
N THR A 106 9.52 8.52 13.30
CA THR A 106 9.04 7.73 12.15
C THR A 106 7.61 8.11 11.79
N MET A 107 7.14 7.65 10.64
CA MET A 107 5.77 7.90 10.22
C MET A 107 4.76 7.39 11.26
N PRO A 108 3.74 8.19 11.61
CA PRO A 108 2.76 7.81 12.61
C PRO A 108 1.99 6.54 12.19
N ARG A 109 1.68 5.67 13.15
CA ARG A 109 0.90 4.45 12.92
C ARG A 109 -0.42 4.70 12.19
N SER A 110 -1.08 5.83 12.47
CA SER A 110 -2.32 6.23 11.80
C SER A 110 -2.13 6.46 10.30
N MET A 111 -0.98 6.99 9.88
CA MET A 111 -0.63 7.17 8.47
C MET A 111 -0.37 5.82 7.79
N ILE A 112 0.40 4.94 8.42
CA ILE A 112 0.67 3.58 7.92
C ILE A 112 -0.65 2.82 7.74
N ARG A 113 -1.53 2.87 8.74
CA ARG A 113 -2.86 2.27 8.67
C ARG A 113 -3.69 2.84 7.50
N ALA A 114 -3.65 4.15 7.29
CA ALA A 114 -4.35 4.80 6.19
C ALA A 114 -3.84 4.31 4.83
N PHE A 115 -2.53 4.13 4.66
CA PHE A 115 -1.97 3.51 3.45
C PHE A 115 -2.47 2.08 3.25
N GLY A 116 -2.52 1.24 4.27
CA GLY A 116 -3.07 -0.11 4.18
C GLY A 116 -4.52 -0.11 3.69
N ILE A 117 -5.37 0.77 4.25
CA ILE A 117 -6.76 0.92 3.82
C ILE A 117 -6.85 1.38 2.36
N LEU A 118 -6.06 2.39 1.98
CA LEU A 118 -6.04 2.93 0.62
C LEU A 118 -5.61 1.84 -0.39
N LYS A 119 -4.50 1.15 -0.14
CA LYS A 119 -3.99 0.10 -1.04
C LYS A 119 -4.96 -1.06 -1.19
N LYS A 120 -5.59 -1.50 -0.10
CA LYS A 120 -6.66 -2.51 -0.15
C LYS A 120 -7.85 -2.06 -1.01
N ALA A 121 -8.29 -0.82 -0.85
CA ALA A 121 -9.42 -0.28 -1.60
C ALA A 121 -9.09 -0.13 -3.10
N THR A 122 -7.89 0.35 -3.43
CA THR A 122 -7.45 0.48 -4.84
C THR A 122 -7.28 -0.87 -5.52
N ALA A 123 -6.72 -1.87 -4.84
CA ALA A 123 -6.63 -3.23 -5.39
C ALA A 123 -8.01 -3.81 -5.73
N LYS A 124 -8.98 -3.69 -4.82
CA LYS A 124 -10.37 -4.11 -5.08
C LYS A 124 -10.98 -3.37 -6.27
N ALA A 125 -10.81 -2.05 -6.34
CA ALA A 125 -11.31 -1.25 -7.43
C ALA A 125 -10.70 -1.67 -8.78
N ASN A 126 -9.40 -1.93 -8.82
CA ASN A 126 -8.70 -2.37 -10.02
C ASN A 126 -9.16 -3.76 -10.49
N VAL A 127 -9.40 -4.69 -9.57
CA VAL A 127 -10.00 -6.00 -9.91
C VAL A 127 -11.41 -5.82 -10.49
N GLU A 128 -12.29 -5.03 -9.84
CA GLU A 128 -13.63 -4.76 -10.36
C GLU A 128 -13.63 -4.08 -11.75
N LEU A 129 -12.63 -3.26 -12.04
CA LEU A 129 -12.44 -2.59 -13.32
C LEU A 129 -11.78 -3.48 -14.38
N GLY A 130 -11.28 -4.66 -14.00
CA GLY A 130 -10.54 -5.56 -14.88
C GLY A 130 -9.14 -5.04 -15.22
N ASN A 131 -8.54 -4.20 -14.35
CA ASN A 131 -7.17 -3.70 -14.49
C ASN A 131 -6.15 -4.54 -13.72
N LEU A 132 -6.63 -5.38 -12.81
CA LEU A 132 -5.82 -6.23 -11.96
C LEU A 132 -6.43 -7.63 -11.92
N GLU A 133 -5.61 -8.64 -12.09
CA GLU A 133 -6.02 -10.04 -11.96
C GLU A 133 -6.53 -10.32 -10.54
N ALA A 134 -7.61 -11.12 -10.44
CA ALA A 134 -8.30 -11.37 -9.16
C ALA A 134 -7.39 -12.01 -8.10
N ASP A 135 -6.50 -12.93 -8.52
CA ASP A 135 -5.56 -13.61 -7.63
C ASP A 135 -4.51 -12.64 -7.08
N ILE A 136 -3.97 -11.76 -7.93
CA ILE A 136 -3.04 -10.70 -7.53
C ILE A 136 -3.74 -9.73 -6.58
N GLY A 137 -4.95 -9.30 -6.91
CA GLY A 137 -5.76 -8.43 -6.05
C GLY A 137 -6.03 -9.03 -4.68
N SER A 138 -6.26 -10.35 -4.61
CA SER A 138 -6.46 -11.07 -3.35
C SER A 138 -5.20 -11.08 -2.48
N LEU A 139 -4.03 -11.30 -3.07
CA LEU A 139 -2.73 -11.24 -2.37
C LEU A 139 -2.46 -9.84 -1.81
N ILE A 140 -2.67 -8.79 -2.64
CA ILE A 140 -2.50 -7.40 -2.22
C ILE A 140 -3.47 -7.04 -1.08
N CYS A 141 -4.73 -7.46 -1.18
CA CYS A 141 -5.73 -7.22 -0.14
C CYS A 141 -5.34 -7.90 1.19
N ALA A 142 -4.82 -9.13 1.14
CA ALA A 142 -4.37 -9.85 2.33
C ALA A 142 -3.19 -9.16 3.01
N ALA A 143 -2.16 -8.81 2.25
CA ALA A 143 -1.00 -8.10 2.76
C ALA A 143 -1.37 -6.71 3.31
N SER A 144 -2.27 -5.99 2.61
CA SER A 144 -2.76 -4.68 3.07
C SER A 144 -3.54 -4.78 4.39
N GLU A 145 -4.27 -5.86 4.63
CA GLU A 145 -4.96 -6.08 5.91
C GLU A 145 -3.98 -6.26 7.06
N GLU A 146 -2.85 -6.92 6.83
CA GLU A 146 -1.78 -7.04 7.83
C GLU A 146 -1.15 -5.67 8.14
N VAL A 147 -1.02 -4.77 7.15
CA VAL A 147 -0.63 -3.37 7.38
C VAL A 147 -1.71 -2.64 8.21
N VAL A 148 -2.99 -2.81 7.89
CA VAL A 148 -4.10 -2.19 8.65
C VAL A 148 -4.12 -2.66 10.09
N SER A 149 -3.88 -3.94 10.36
CA SER A 149 -3.87 -4.52 11.71
C SER A 149 -2.66 -4.12 12.55
N GLY A 150 -1.54 -3.71 11.91
CA GLY A 150 -0.29 -3.37 12.56
C GLY A 150 0.74 -4.51 12.62
N SER A 151 0.42 -5.66 12.07
CA SER A 151 1.32 -6.82 12.08
C SER A 151 2.63 -6.57 11.33
N LEU A 152 2.65 -5.56 10.45
CA LEU A 152 3.81 -5.20 9.63
C LEU A 152 4.43 -3.84 9.98
N ASP A 153 4.04 -3.22 11.10
CA ASP A 153 4.45 -1.86 11.45
C ASP A 153 5.97 -1.65 11.48
N ALA A 154 6.72 -2.64 11.90
CA ALA A 154 8.17 -2.55 11.98
C ALA A 154 8.89 -2.54 10.61
N HIS A 155 8.16 -2.85 9.52
CA HIS A 155 8.67 -2.70 8.15
C HIS A 155 8.47 -1.28 7.57
N PHE A 156 8.04 -0.31 8.41
CA PHE A 156 7.87 1.10 8.04
C PHE A 156 8.86 1.99 8.80
N PRO A 157 10.18 1.87 8.52
CA PRO A 157 11.22 2.53 9.31
C PRO A 157 11.48 3.98 8.91
N LEU A 158 10.82 4.51 7.87
CA LEU A 158 11.12 5.82 7.31
C LEU A 158 10.90 6.95 8.30
N ARG A 159 11.84 7.91 8.29
CA ARG A 159 11.76 9.14 9.06
C ARG A 159 10.67 10.06 8.50
N ILE A 160 10.11 10.93 9.35
CA ILE A 160 9.12 11.92 8.92
C ILE A 160 9.72 13.01 8.04
N TRP A 161 11.01 13.32 8.20
CA TRP A 161 11.74 14.30 7.43
C TRP A 161 12.20 13.71 6.09
N GLN A 162 11.30 13.78 5.12
CA GLN A 162 11.46 13.29 3.75
C GLN A 162 11.24 14.45 2.77
N THR A 163 11.20 14.13 1.46
CA THR A 163 10.67 15.06 0.45
C THR A 163 9.20 15.36 0.71
N GLY A 164 8.76 16.59 0.48
CA GLY A 164 7.40 17.03 0.77
C GLY A 164 6.30 16.38 -0.06
N SER A 165 6.64 15.59 -1.09
CA SER A 165 5.70 14.89 -1.98
C SER A 165 5.02 13.67 -1.34
N GLY A 166 5.59 13.08 -0.28
CA GLY A 166 5.10 11.84 0.33
C GLY A 166 5.40 10.56 -0.44
N THR A 167 6.13 10.65 -1.56
CA THR A 167 6.41 9.49 -2.44
C THR A 167 7.19 8.39 -1.74
N GLN A 168 8.11 8.72 -0.86
CA GLN A 168 8.94 7.73 -0.15
C GLN A 168 8.11 6.84 0.76
N THR A 169 7.18 7.41 1.53
CA THR A 169 6.25 6.63 2.36
C THR A 169 5.28 5.81 1.52
N ASN A 170 4.82 6.34 0.38
CA ASN A 170 4.02 5.56 -0.56
C ASN A 170 4.78 4.35 -1.10
N MET A 171 6.05 4.54 -1.50
CA MET A 171 6.89 3.45 -1.99
C MET A 171 7.18 2.43 -0.89
N ASN A 172 7.41 2.86 0.34
CA ASN A 172 7.54 1.92 1.47
C ASN A 172 6.29 1.04 1.62
N ALA A 173 5.10 1.61 1.55
CA ALA A 173 3.87 0.83 1.59
C ALA A 173 3.74 -0.14 0.39
N ASN A 174 4.08 0.31 -0.81
CA ASN A 174 4.09 -0.54 -2.01
C ASN A 174 5.04 -1.73 -1.86
N GLU A 175 6.28 -1.48 -1.45
CA GLU A 175 7.30 -2.51 -1.29
C GLU A 175 6.93 -3.52 -0.21
N VAL A 176 6.43 -3.07 0.94
CA VAL A 176 6.01 -3.94 2.04
C VAL A 176 4.84 -4.83 1.60
N ILE A 177 3.81 -4.26 0.98
CA ILE A 177 2.65 -5.00 0.51
C ILE A 177 3.04 -5.98 -0.60
N SER A 178 3.85 -5.54 -1.58
CA SER A 178 4.35 -6.39 -2.66
C SER A 178 5.13 -7.60 -2.11
N ASN A 179 6.15 -7.36 -1.28
CA ASN A 179 7.01 -8.41 -0.74
C ASN A 179 6.24 -9.37 0.18
N ARG A 180 5.28 -8.86 0.96
CA ARG A 180 4.42 -9.73 1.76
C ARG A 180 3.48 -10.56 0.88
N SER A 181 2.93 -9.99 -0.18
CA SER A 181 2.12 -10.71 -1.18
C SER A 181 2.92 -11.83 -1.86
N ILE A 182 4.16 -11.54 -2.23
CA ILE A 182 5.09 -12.52 -2.82
C ILE A 182 5.31 -13.68 -1.85
N GLN A 183 5.57 -13.41 -0.59
CA GLN A 183 5.75 -14.45 0.42
C GLN A 183 4.48 -15.28 0.66
N ILE A 184 3.30 -14.65 0.70
CA ILE A 184 2.01 -15.35 0.81
C ILE A 184 1.82 -16.31 -0.39
N ALA A 185 2.25 -15.90 -1.58
CA ALA A 185 2.22 -16.73 -2.79
C ALA A 185 3.30 -17.83 -2.82
N GLY A 186 4.19 -17.90 -1.83
CA GLY A 186 5.30 -18.87 -1.78
C GLY A 186 6.51 -18.47 -2.63
N GLY A 187 6.57 -17.21 -3.09
CA GLY A 187 7.69 -16.66 -3.86
C GLY A 187 8.84 -16.15 -3.00
N ILE A 188 9.88 -15.65 -3.67
CA ILE A 188 11.08 -15.12 -3.03
C ILE A 188 10.92 -13.62 -2.80
N VAL A 189 10.99 -13.17 -1.55
CA VAL A 189 10.94 -11.75 -1.17
C VAL A 189 12.02 -10.96 -1.92
N GLY A 190 11.62 -9.87 -2.57
CA GLY A 190 12.50 -9.05 -3.42
C GLY A 190 12.48 -9.43 -4.91
N SER A 191 11.83 -10.56 -5.30
CA SER A 191 11.75 -11.00 -6.69
C SER A 191 10.88 -10.10 -7.58
N LYS A 192 9.98 -9.33 -6.98
CA LYS A 192 8.94 -8.53 -7.66
C LYS A 192 7.89 -9.36 -8.43
N GLU A 193 7.83 -10.65 -8.19
CA GLU A 193 6.89 -11.58 -8.80
C GLU A 193 6.22 -12.45 -7.70
N PRO A 194 4.90 -12.65 -7.77
CA PRO A 194 3.95 -12.23 -8.81
C PRO A 194 3.42 -10.79 -8.61
N VAL A 195 3.82 -10.05 -7.58
CA VAL A 195 3.36 -8.68 -7.29
C VAL A 195 4.52 -7.70 -7.39
N HIS A 196 4.42 -6.73 -8.30
CA HIS A 196 5.43 -5.70 -8.49
C HIS A 196 5.02 -4.39 -7.77
N PRO A 197 5.92 -3.72 -7.01
CA PRO A 197 5.55 -2.57 -6.19
C PRO A 197 5.17 -1.30 -6.96
N ASN A 198 5.48 -1.22 -8.27
CA ASN A 198 5.13 -0.09 -9.12
C ASN A 198 3.99 -0.38 -10.10
N ASP A 199 3.76 -1.65 -10.45
CA ASP A 199 2.88 -2.00 -11.58
C ASP A 199 1.51 -2.52 -11.12
N HIS A 200 1.38 -2.87 -9.83
CA HIS A 200 0.16 -3.42 -9.25
C HIS A 200 -0.47 -2.57 -8.16
#